data_3b562aff2112b5d8ed9472802cde3a2e
#
_entry.id   3b562aff2112b5d8ed9472802cde3a2e
#
_cell.length_a   1.000
_cell.length_b   1.000
_cell.length_c   1.000
_cell.angle_alpha   90.00
_cell.angle_beta   90.00
_cell.angle_gamma   90.00
#
_symmetry.space_group_name_H-M   'P 1'
#
loop_
_entity.id
_entity.type
_entity.pdbx_description
1 polymer ?
#
loop_
_entity_poly.entity_id
_entity_poly.type
_entity_poly.pdbx_seq_one_letter_code
_entity_poly.pdbx_strand_id
1 'polypeptide(L)'
;MEAYELIIDSKVKTNPFDIVSADDFQTHAGQSIEPHVVLEKSNMSLYCLDHANQRALFVETLPDVDLLQAPFYFIAQYENAQKLIALPYNTLHALAKKVEVNPQRVILFYSTGRCGSTLFSKVMNLNPTMVSFSEPDVFSQLVMIRTADQSTDTEIASLLCDSVMIMSSNTQKQGYQFYAFKFRSYVLSVSDLLYQAIPQAKLLFMYRNTLTWAYSFSRAFGSPDDNIGERLEKSGFRYMIPSVNEHLKTHNNSISWVEYVTHMWVSTMQDSRWLRQQGAALASARFEDLKATPQPIIQSLLAHCGLPMPEPEKLADILAKDSQAGTAGAQDRQEPARRLTNTDLIELERVIREMDAELSPDTIL
;
A
#
# COMPACT_ATOMS: atom_id res chain seq x y z
N MET A 1 28.24 5.07 9.14
CA MET A 1 28.21 5.44 7.69
C MET A 1 27.51 6.79 7.60
N GLU A 2 27.96 7.65 6.73
CA GLU A 2 27.40 9.00 6.54
C GLU A 2 26.25 8.95 5.50
N ALA A 3 25.34 9.91 5.55
CA ALA A 3 24.37 10.12 4.51
C ALA A 3 25.05 10.72 3.28
N TYR A 4 24.62 10.31 2.07
CA TYR A 4 25.23 10.78 0.83
C TYR A 4 24.21 10.78 -0.33
N GLU A 5 24.52 11.61 -1.32
CA GLU A 5 23.76 11.62 -2.57
C GLU A 5 24.08 10.40 -3.42
N LEU A 6 23.09 9.93 -4.15
CA LEU A 6 23.24 9.01 -5.29
C LEU A 6 22.72 9.74 -6.53
N ILE A 7 23.61 9.95 -7.47
CA ILE A 7 23.30 10.58 -8.75
C ILE A 7 22.68 9.53 -9.66
N ILE A 8 21.51 9.81 -10.21
CA ILE A 8 20.80 8.90 -11.10
C ILE A 8 21.38 9.00 -12.51
N ASP A 9 21.98 7.89 -12.99
CA ASP A 9 22.46 7.76 -14.36
C ASP A 9 21.33 7.35 -15.31
N SER A 10 20.49 6.41 -14.86
CA SER A 10 19.30 5.95 -15.59
C SER A 10 18.22 5.37 -14.68
N LYS A 11 16.98 5.39 -15.17
CA LYS A 11 15.81 4.72 -14.58
C LYS A 11 15.58 3.42 -15.34
N VAL A 12 15.60 2.28 -14.65
CA VAL A 12 15.64 0.95 -15.30
C VAL A 12 14.42 0.05 -15.00
N LYS A 13 13.47 0.53 -14.19
CA LYS A 13 12.24 -0.21 -13.88
C LYS A 13 11.42 -0.45 -15.14
N THR A 14 11.15 -1.71 -15.45
CA THR A 14 10.44 -2.11 -16.68
C THR A 14 8.93 -2.12 -16.53
N ASN A 15 8.44 -2.49 -15.33
CA ASN A 15 7.02 -2.48 -15.00
C ASN A 15 6.78 -1.50 -13.83
N PRO A 16 6.03 -0.41 -14.02
CA PRO A 16 5.83 0.59 -12.97
C PRO A 16 5.11 0.05 -11.72
N PHE A 17 4.40 -1.09 -11.83
CA PHE A 17 3.70 -1.72 -10.71
C PHE A 17 4.53 -2.72 -9.92
N ASP A 18 5.74 -3.03 -10.33
CA ASP A 18 6.65 -3.85 -9.53
C ASP A 18 6.99 -3.15 -8.21
N ILE A 19 7.31 -3.95 -7.19
CA ILE A 19 7.70 -3.42 -5.87
C ILE A 19 8.92 -2.51 -6.04
N VAL A 20 8.93 -1.39 -5.33
CA VAL A 20 10.06 -0.46 -5.36
C VAL A 20 11.34 -1.13 -4.85
N SER A 21 12.46 -0.79 -5.48
CA SER A 21 13.76 -1.35 -5.16
C SER A 21 14.86 -0.31 -5.36
N ALA A 22 16.01 -0.50 -4.71
CA ALA A 22 17.21 0.27 -5.00
C ALA A 22 17.67 0.07 -6.46
N ASP A 23 17.38 -1.10 -7.03
CA ASP A 23 17.72 -1.46 -8.40
C ASP A 23 16.82 -0.79 -9.46
N ASP A 24 15.81 -0.03 -9.07
CA ASP A 24 14.99 0.76 -9.99
C ASP A 24 15.82 1.86 -10.68
N PHE A 25 16.99 2.19 -10.13
CA PHE A 25 17.90 3.22 -10.63
C PHE A 25 19.32 2.70 -10.76
N GLN A 26 19.98 3.01 -11.88
CA GLN A 26 21.43 2.96 -11.97
C GLN A 26 21.97 4.26 -11.41
N THR A 27 22.90 4.16 -10.45
CA THR A 27 23.41 5.33 -9.72
C THR A 27 24.90 5.22 -9.47
N HIS A 28 25.53 6.38 -9.28
CA HIS A 28 26.89 6.47 -8.71
C HIS A 28 26.90 7.39 -7.49
N ALA A 29 27.93 7.24 -6.66
CA ALA A 29 28.05 8.03 -5.42
C ALA A 29 28.30 9.50 -5.72
N GLY A 30 27.50 10.37 -5.08
CA GLY A 30 27.68 11.82 -5.03
C GLY A 30 28.41 12.27 -3.76
N GLN A 31 28.09 13.47 -3.29
CA GLN A 31 28.71 14.07 -2.11
C GLN A 31 28.09 13.60 -0.80
N SER A 32 28.86 13.67 0.29
CA SER A 32 28.34 13.52 1.66
C SER A 32 27.39 14.67 1.98
N ILE A 33 26.32 14.38 2.71
CA ILE A 33 25.30 15.37 3.10
C ILE A 33 24.93 15.24 4.58
N GLU A 34 24.34 16.30 5.12
CA GLU A 34 23.77 16.28 6.46
C GLU A 34 22.47 15.46 6.49
N PRO A 35 22.34 14.45 7.36
CA PRO A 35 21.20 13.54 7.38
C PRO A 35 19.83 14.22 7.55
N HIS A 36 19.76 15.33 8.28
CA HIS A 36 18.49 16.01 8.57
C HIS A 36 17.85 16.67 7.34
N VAL A 37 18.56 16.81 6.24
CA VAL A 37 18.03 17.33 4.96
C VAL A 37 16.79 16.57 4.49
N VAL A 38 16.70 15.25 4.79
CA VAL A 38 15.54 14.43 4.42
C VAL A 38 14.25 14.81 5.15
N LEU A 39 14.37 15.55 6.26
CA LEU A 39 13.23 16.09 7.02
C LEU A 39 12.93 17.56 6.69
N GLU A 40 13.86 18.28 6.06
CA GLU A 40 13.74 19.73 5.85
C GLU A 40 13.09 20.09 4.53
N LYS A 41 13.35 19.31 3.48
CA LYS A 41 12.86 19.58 2.14
C LYS A 41 11.49 18.97 1.91
N SER A 42 10.51 19.78 1.51
CA SER A 42 9.16 19.33 1.21
C SER A 42 9.06 18.43 -0.03
N ASN A 43 10.04 18.51 -0.94
CA ASN A 43 10.16 17.70 -2.15
C ASN A 43 11.04 16.45 -1.96
N MET A 44 11.31 16.08 -0.71
CA MET A 44 12.04 14.87 -0.32
C MET A 44 11.07 13.83 0.23
N SER A 45 11.16 12.58 -0.24
CA SER A 45 10.26 11.53 0.19
C SER A 45 10.95 10.17 0.28
N LEU A 46 10.61 9.38 1.29
CA LEU A 46 11.13 8.02 1.46
C LEU A 46 10.58 7.13 0.33
N TYR A 47 11.47 6.54 -0.45
CA TYR A 47 11.15 5.73 -1.62
C TYR A 47 11.24 4.24 -1.34
N CYS A 48 12.41 3.78 -0.90
CA CYS A 48 12.63 2.35 -0.64
C CYS A 48 13.67 2.10 0.45
N LEU A 49 13.72 0.86 0.90
CA LEU A 49 14.69 0.34 1.86
C LEU A 49 15.65 -0.60 1.13
N ASP A 50 16.90 -0.20 0.98
CA ASP A 50 17.98 -1.05 0.47
C ASP A 50 18.51 -1.92 1.62
N HIS A 51 17.82 -3.05 1.83
CA HIS A 51 18.09 -3.93 2.95
C HIS A 51 19.48 -4.58 2.85
N ALA A 52 19.95 -4.88 1.65
CA ALA A 52 21.26 -5.46 1.42
C ALA A 52 22.40 -4.52 1.87
N ASN A 53 22.20 -3.21 1.74
CA ASN A 53 23.16 -2.18 2.14
C ASN A 53 22.77 -1.47 3.44
N GLN A 54 21.71 -1.90 4.14
CA GLN A 54 21.21 -1.37 5.43
C GLN A 54 21.00 0.15 5.39
N ARG A 55 20.32 0.64 4.34
CA ARG A 55 20.05 2.06 4.11
C ARG A 55 18.66 2.31 3.54
N ALA A 56 18.09 3.45 3.89
CA ALA A 56 16.87 3.99 3.30
C ALA A 56 17.24 4.91 2.13
N LEU A 57 16.50 4.84 1.04
CA LEU A 57 16.65 5.71 -0.11
C LEU A 57 15.49 6.70 -0.18
N PHE A 58 15.83 7.98 -0.20
CA PHE A 58 14.89 9.08 -0.38
C PHE A 58 15.00 9.62 -1.80
N VAL A 59 13.88 9.90 -2.43
CA VAL A 59 13.80 10.60 -3.71
C VAL A 59 13.65 12.08 -3.48
N GLU A 60 14.47 12.88 -4.15
CA GLU A 60 14.24 14.32 -4.31
C GLU A 60 13.60 14.56 -5.69
N THR A 61 12.45 15.27 -5.70
CA THR A 61 11.75 15.68 -6.93
C THR A 61 11.98 17.17 -7.20
N LEU A 62 11.46 17.69 -8.33
CA LEU A 62 11.36 19.12 -8.52
C LEU A 62 10.37 19.73 -7.51
N PRO A 63 10.57 20.99 -7.08
CA PRO A 63 9.75 21.61 -6.03
C PRO A 63 8.26 21.78 -6.38
N ASP A 64 7.91 21.81 -7.67
CA ASP A 64 6.55 21.96 -8.19
C ASP A 64 5.80 20.63 -8.37
N VAL A 65 6.45 19.50 -8.08
CA VAL A 65 5.83 18.17 -8.17
C VAL A 65 5.06 17.86 -6.89
N ASP A 66 3.74 17.73 -7.00
CA ASP A 66 2.87 17.31 -5.90
C ASP A 66 2.62 15.78 -5.96
N LEU A 67 3.44 15.02 -5.25
CA LEU A 67 3.32 13.56 -5.15
C LEU A 67 2.03 13.11 -4.45
N LEU A 68 1.42 13.96 -3.61
CA LEU A 68 0.27 13.60 -2.77
C LEU A 68 -1.04 13.53 -3.59
N GLN A 69 -1.07 14.16 -4.78
CA GLN A 69 -2.20 14.07 -5.70
C GLN A 69 -2.16 12.81 -6.59
N ALA A 70 -1.02 12.13 -6.63
CA ALA A 70 -0.86 10.96 -7.49
C ALA A 70 -1.71 9.77 -6.96
N PRO A 71 -2.42 9.06 -7.85
CA PRO A 71 -3.20 7.87 -7.47
C PRO A 71 -2.30 6.70 -7.01
N PHE A 72 -1.04 6.69 -7.44
CA PHE A 72 0.02 5.75 -7.05
C PHE A 72 1.27 6.55 -6.67
N TYR A 73 1.46 6.76 -5.39
CA TYR A 73 2.54 7.59 -4.84
C TYR A 73 3.92 7.11 -5.29
N PHE A 74 4.17 5.80 -5.23
CA PHE A 74 5.45 5.21 -5.59
C PHE A 74 5.80 5.34 -7.08
N ILE A 75 4.82 5.31 -7.98
CA ILE A 75 5.03 5.53 -9.42
C ILE A 75 5.44 6.99 -9.65
N ALA A 76 4.72 7.92 -9.03
CA ALA A 76 5.04 9.35 -9.14
C ALA A 76 6.43 9.68 -8.56
N GLN A 77 6.84 9.03 -7.46
CA GLN A 77 8.19 9.16 -6.92
C GLN A 77 9.23 8.72 -7.96
N TYR A 78 9.08 7.52 -8.54
CA TYR A 78 10.00 6.99 -9.53
C TYR A 78 10.09 7.88 -10.77
N GLU A 79 8.95 8.26 -11.34
CA GLU A 79 8.88 9.06 -12.56
C GLU A 79 9.51 10.45 -12.39
N ASN A 80 9.35 11.07 -11.22
CA ASN A 80 9.81 12.42 -10.95
C ASN A 80 11.13 12.51 -10.19
N ALA A 81 11.78 11.37 -9.89
CA ALA A 81 13.07 11.34 -9.21
C ALA A 81 14.13 12.10 -10.00
N GLN A 82 14.78 13.07 -9.33
CA GLN A 82 15.92 13.84 -9.85
C GLN A 82 17.24 13.31 -9.30
N LYS A 83 17.26 12.96 -8.03
CA LYS A 83 18.37 12.31 -7.34
C LYS A 83 17.88 11.51 -6.14
N LEU A 84 18.74 10.66 -5.60
CA LEU A 84 18.47 9.91 -4.38
C LEU A 84 19.39 10.37 -3.26
N ILE A 85 18.90 10.21 -2.03
CA ILE A 85 19.67 10.33 -0.81
C ILE A 85 19.69 8.97 -0.12
N ALA A 86 20.88 8.44 0.11
CA ALA A 86 21.08 7.22 0.87
C ALA A 86 21.34 7.55 2.34
N LEU A 87 20.49 7.02 3.21
CA LEU A 87 20.54 7.23 4.65
C LEU A 87 20.68 5.88 5.37
N PRO A 88 21.77 5.62 6.12
CA PRO A 88 21.91 4.39 6.88
C PRO A 88 20.77 4.16 7.87
N TYR A 89 20.36 2.90 8.12
CA TYR A 89 19.23 2.59 9.01
C TYR A 89 19.43 3.12 10.43
N ASN A 90 20.64 3.05 10.99
CA ASN A 90 20.91 3.62 12.30
C ASN A 90 20.66 5.14 12.36
N THR A 91 20.95 5.84 11.26
CA THR A 91 20.67 7.27 11.13
C THR A 91 19.17 7.54 10.94
N LEU A 92 18.48 6.70 10.14
CA LEU A 92 17.01 6.73 9.99
C LEU A 92 16.34 6.59 11.37
N HIS A 93 16.71 5.56 12.14
CA HIS A 93 16.22 5.36 13.51
C HIS A 93 16.47 6.57 14.43
N ALA A 94 17.68 7.14 14.35
CA ALA A 94 18.02 8.30 15.16
C ALA A 94 17.20 9.54 14.78
N LEU A 95 16.86 9.73 13.50
CA LEU A 95 15.99 10.81 13.03
C LEU A 95 14.53 10.54 13.42
N ALA A 96 14.02 9.33 13.23
CA ALA A 96 12.64 8.98 13.56
C ALA A 96 12.32 9.18 15.05
N LYS A 97 13.29 8.96 15.94
CA LYS A 97 13.16 9.22 17.39
C LYS A 97 13.10 10.71 17.76
N LYS A 98 13.53 11.59 16.87
CA LYS A 98 13.53 13.04 17.11
C LYS A 98 12.29 13.75 16.59
N VAL A 99 11.51 13.08 15.72
CA VAL A 99 10.30 13.71 15.19
C VAL A 99 9.12 13.54 16.15
N GLU A 100 8.32 14.58 16.27
CA GLU A 100 7.16 14.62 17.16
C GLU A 100 5.88 14.43 16.35
N VAL A 101 5.50 13.18 16.12
CA VAL A 101 4.24 12.79 15.45
C VAL A 101 3.31 12.20 16.49
N ASN A 102 2.09 12.73 16.60
CA ASN A 102 1.06 12.13 17.46
C ASN A 102 0.52 10.85 16.82
N PRO A 103 0.79 9.64 17.39
CA PRO A 103 0.36 8.39 16.79
C PRO A 103 -1.17 8.22 16.72
N GLN A 104 -1.94 8.93 17.54
CA GLN A 104 -3.42 8.92 17.46
C GLN A 104 -3.96 9.62 16.19
N ARG A 105 -3.12 10.37 15.48
CA ARG A 105 -3.42 11.04 14.21
C ARG A 105 -2.90 10.27 12.99
N VAL A 106 -2.27 9.13 13.22
CA VAL A 106 -1.86 8.17 12.17
C VAL A 106 -3.03 7.26 11.85
N ILE A 107 -3.31 7.07 10.57
CA ILE A 107 -4.34 6.19 10.05
C ILE A 107 -3.68 5.15 9.16
N LEU A 108 -3.74 3.89 9.56
CA LEU A 108 -3.26 2.75 8.79
C LEU A 108 -4.43 2.19 7.99
N PHE A 109 -4.42 2.45 6.70
CA PHE A 109 -5.54 2.18 5.81
C PHE A 109 -5.27 0.99 4.90
N TYR A 110 -5.83 -0.14 5.25
CA TYR A 110 -5.74 -1.41 4.53
C TYR A 110 -6.92 -1.61 3.59
N SER A 111 -6.72 -2.42 2.56
CA SER A 111 -7.80 -2.75 1.63
C SER A 111 -7.49 -4.00 0.79
N THR A 112 -8.54 -4.66 0.26
CA THR A 112 -8.38 -5.70 -0.76
C THR A 112 -7.93 -5.14 -2.12
N GLY A 113 -7.81 -3.82 -2.26
CA GLY A 113 -7.73 -3.15 -3.55
C GLY A 113 -9.08 -3.16 -4.29
N ARG A 114 -9.26 -2.31 -5.28
CA ARG A 114 -10.49 -2.24 -6.11
C ARG A 114 -11.81 -2.15 -5.33
N CYS A 115 -11.76 -1.63 -4.12
CA CYS A 115 -12.89 -1.52 -3.17
C CYS A 115 -13.27 -0.07 -2.83
N GLY A 116 -12.86 0.91 -3.63
CA GLY A 116 -13.15 2.33 -3.41
C GLY A 116 -12.18 3.03 -2.44
N SER A 117 -11.09 2.38 -2.03
CA SER A 117 -10.09 2.97 -1.12
C SER A 117 -9.46 4.26 -1.66
N THR A 118 -9.21 4.35 -2.97
CA THR A 118 -8.72 5.60 -3.60
C THR A 118 -9.76 6.73 -3.53
N LEU A 119 -11.04 6.41 -3.71
CA LEU A 119 -12.13 7.37 -3.51
C LEU A 119 -12.13 7.89 -2.07
N PHE A 120 -12.06 6.99 -1.09
CA PHE A 120 -12.07 7.38 0.33
C PHE A 120 -10.82 8.18 0.72
N SER A 121 -9.62 7.87 0.17
CA SER A 121 -8.43 8.71 0.34
C SER A 121 -8.65 10.14 -0.15
N LYS A 122 -9.29 10.30 -1.32
CA LYS A 122 -9.64 11.64 -1.84
C LYS A 122 -10.67 12.36 -0.94
N VAL A 123 -11.63 11.64 -0.36
CA VAL A 123 -12.56 12.21 0.62
C VAL A 123 -11.84 12.68 1.88
N MET A 124 -10.91 11.90 2.41
CA MET A 124 -10.08 12.32 3.56
C MET A 124 -9.29 13.59 3.26
N ASN A 125 -8.69 13.69 2.07
CA ASN A 125 -7.91 14.86 1.65
C ASN A 125 -8.75 16.13 1.41
N LEU A 126 -10.09 16.08 1.49
CA LEU A 126 -10.93 17.28 1.56
C LEU A 126 -10.74 18.05 2.88
N ASN A 127 -10.26 17.40 3.92
CA ASN A 127 -9.86 18.08 5.15
C ASN A 127 -8.46 18.72 4.93
N PRO A 128 -8.31 20.04 5.07
CA PRO A 128 -7.06 20.75 4.77
C PRO A 128 -5.89 20.40 5.73
N THR A 129 -6.20 19.77 6.88
CA THR A 129 -5.15 19.31 7.82
C THR A 129 -4.78 17.84 7.66
N MET A 130 -5.34 17.16 6.66
CA MET A 130 -5.17 15.73 6.40
C MET A 130 -4.35 15.49 5.16
N VAL A 131 -3.44 14.53 5.24
CA VAL A 131 -2.74 13.97 4.07
C VAL A 131 -2.94 12.47 3.99
N SER A 132 -3.24 11.95 2.80
CA SER A 132 -3.29 10.51 2.53
C SER A 132 -2.25 10.13 1.49
N PHE A 133 -1.26 9.35 1.91
CA PHE A 133 -0.29 8.73 1.01
C PHE A 133 -0.94 7.55 0.29
N SER A 134 -1.08 7.63 -1.03
CA SER A 134 -1.72 6.60 -1.82
C SER A 134 -0.70 5.55 -2.28
N GLU A 135 -0.63 4.44 -1.56
CA GLU A 135 0.24 3.30 -1.82
C GLU A 135 1.74 3.64 -1.76
N PRO A 136 2.25 4.13 -0.61
CA PRO A 136 3.69 4.29 -0.39
C PRO A 136 4.34 2.90 -0.30
N ASP A 137 5.08 2.51 -1.34
CA ASP A 137 5.44 1.11 -1.57
C ASP A 137 6.65 0.63 -0.73
N VAL A 138 7.31 1.54 -0.02
CA VAL A 138 8.31 1.21 0.99
C VAL A 138 7.80 0.20 2.02
N PHE A 139 6.50 0.22 2.34
CA PHE A 139 5.88 -0.74 3.24
C PHE A 139 5.71 -2.12 2.61
N SER A 140 5.48 -2.20 1.31
CA SER A 140 5.38 -3.48 0.59
C SER A 140 6.70 -4.24 0.58
N GLN A 141 7.83 -3.56 0.51
CA GLN A 141 9.15 -4.20 0.59
C GLN A 141 9.34 -4.97 1.90
N LEU A 142 8.85 -4.44 3.02
CA LEU A 142 9.00 -5.06 4.33
C LEU A 142 8.25 -6.39 4.46
N VAL A 143 7.20 -6.58 3.65
CA VAL A 143 6.52 -7.87 3.53
C VAL A 143 7.46 -8.94 2.98
N MET A 144 8.27 -8.58 1.96
CA MET A 144 9.15 -9.53 1.26
C MET A 144 10.30 -10.06 2.13
N ILE A 145 10.74 -9.28 3.10
CA ILE A 145 11.86 -9.66 3.98
C ILE A 145 11.42 -10.35 5.27
N ARG A 146 10.11 -10.46 5.51
CA ARG A 146 9.58 -11.19 6.66
C ARG A 146 9.84 -12.70 6.50
N THR A 147 10.55 -13.28 7.45
CA THR A 147 10.88 -14.70 7.47
C THR A 147 9.80 -15.51 8.17
N ALA A 148 9.63 -16.80 7.80
CA ALA A 148 8.63 -17.67 8.40
C ALA A 148 8.92 -17.98 9.90
N ASP A 149 10.17 -17.90 10.31
CA ASP A 149 10.60 -18.06 11.72
C ASP A 149 10.51 -16.76 12.53
N GLN A 150 10.02 -15.67 11.93
CA GLN A 150 9.83 -14.35 12.53
C GLN A 150 11.14 -13.70 13.06
N SER A 151 12.30 -14.21 12.65
CA SER A 151 13.60 -13.68 13.11
C SER A 151 13.85 -12.23 12.69
N THR A 152 13.16 -11.75 11.65
CA THR A 152 13.24 -10.37 11.13
C THR A 152 12.18 -9.43 11.72
N ASP A 153 11.21 -9.92 12.49
CA ASP A 153 10.03 -9.14 12.90
C ASP A 153 10.38 -7.87 13.70
N THR A 154 11.37 -7.94 14.59
CA THR A 154 11.80 -6.76 15.38
C THR A 154 12.36 -5.65 14.49
N GLU A 155 13.19 -6.00 13.51
CA GLU A 155 13.75 -5.04 12.56
C GLU A 155 12.66 -4.47 11.67
N ILE A 156 11.77 -5.32 11.14
CA ILE A 156 10.64 -4.90 10.31
C ILE A 156 9.73 -3.95 11.09
N ALA A 157 9.34 -4.27 12.32
CA ALA A 157 8.51 -3.41 13.16
C ALA A 157 9.15 -2.03 13.38
N SER A 158 10.47 -2.00 13.60
CA SER A 158 11.21 -0.74 13.75
C SER A 158 11.20 0.08 12.46
N LEU A 159 11.50 -0.54 11.31
CA LEU A 159 11.51 0.13 10.00
C LEU A 159 10.11 0.61 9.58
N LEU A 160 9.05 -0.16 9.88
CA LEU A 160 7.66 0.23 9.66
C LEU A 160 7.33 1.50 10.46
N CYS A 161 7.66 1.50 11.75
CA CYS A 161 7.43 2.65 12.63
C CYS A 161 8.20 3.89 12.14
N ASP A 162 9.50 3.76 11.88
CA ASP A 162 10.34 4.85 11.41
C ASP A 162 9.84 5.43 10.09
N SER A 163 9.43 4.58 9.15
CA SER A 163 8.86 5.01 7.87
C SER A 163 7.60 5.85 8.07
N VAL A 164 6.68 5.41 8.95
CA VAL A 164 5.47 6.19 9.29
C VAL A 164 5.85 7.53 9.93
N MET A 165 6.76 7.53 10.90
CA MET A 165 7.14 8.75 11.63
C MET A 165 7.83 9.76 10.70
N ILE A 166 8.80 9.32 9.89
CA ILE A 166 9.54 10.18 8.95
C ILE A 166 8.62 10.76 7.89
N MET A 167 7.78 9.93 7.25
CA MET A 167 6.87 10.41 6.20
C MET A 167 5.83 11.39 6.75
N SER A 168 5.29 11.13 7.95
CA SER A 168 4.38 12.05 8.63
C SER A 168 5.06 13.38 8.95
N SER A 169 6.28 13.36 9.50
CA SER A 169 7.04 14.53 9.85
C SER A 169 7.34 15.43 8.65
N ASN A 170 7.65 14.86 7.49
CA ASN A 170 7.93 15.62 6.27
C ASN A 170 6.73 16.47 5.82
N THR A 171 5.51 16.02 6.10
CA THR A 171 4.28 16.76 5.74
C THR A 171 3.79 17.71 6.85
N GLN A 172 4.25 17.53 8.08
CA GLN A 172 3.89 18.39 9.22
C GLN A 172 4.22 19.86 8.95
N LYS A 173 5.37 20.15 8.35
CA LYS A 173 5.82 21.50 7.99
C LYS A 173 4.91 22.19 6.97
N GLN A 174 4.12 21.42 6.23
CA GLN A 174 3.12 21.90 5.29
C GLN A 174 1.75 22.17 5.96
N GLY A 175 1.66 21.99 7.29
CA GLY A 175 0.45 22.23 8.08
C GLY A 175 -0.44 21.02 8.29
N TYR A 176 -0.06 19.84 7.78
CA TYR A 176 -0.83 18.61 8.00
C TYR A 176 -0.71 18.13 9.45
N GLN A 177 -1.81 17.59 9.97
CA GLN A 177 -1.93 17.10 11.34
C GLN A 177 -2.39 15.64 11.41
N PHE A 178 -3.02 15.13 10.36
CA PHE A 178 -3.48 13.75 10.23
C PHE A 178 -2.81 13.11 9.03
N TYR A 179 -2.40 11.86 9.18
CA TYR A 179 -1.55 11.13 8.22
C TYR A 179 -2.14 9.78 7.94
N ALA A 180 -2.76 9.57 6.77
CA ALA A 180 -3.22 8.26 6.35
C ALA A 180 -2.21 7.61 5.40
N PHE A 181 -1.93 6.35 5.67
CA PHE A 181 -1.15 5.47 4.82
C PHE A 181 -2.11 4.47 4.19
N LYS A 182 -2.57 4.76 2.99
CA LYS A 182 -3.37 3.81 2.20
C LYS A 182 -2.42 2.84 1.54
N PHE A 183 -2.33 1.65 2.10
CA PHE A 183 -1.40 0.61 1.67
C PHE A 183 -1.88 -0.16 0.44
N ARG A 184 -0.93 -0.77 -0.26
CA ARG A 184 -1.23 -1.90 -1.16
C ARG A 184 -1.74 -3.07 -0.32
N SER A 185 -2.59 -3.93 -0.90
CA SER A 185 -3.24 -5.03 -0.18
C SER A 185 -2.28 -5.96 0.55
N TYR A 186 -1.09 -6.15 0.03
CA TYR A 186 -0.05 -7.03 0.60
C TYR A 186 0.43 -6.61 2.00
N VAL A 187 0.43 -5.32 2.30
CA VAL A 187 0.94 -4.79 3.58
C VAL A 187 0.12 -5.28 4.78
N LEU A 188 -1.09 -5.79 4.56
CA LEU A 188 -1.89 -6.37 5.63
C LEU A 188 -1.20 -7.59 6.27
N SER A 189 -0.35 -8.32 5.53
CA SER A 189 0.41 -9.46 6.07
C SER A 189 1.49 -9.10 7.11
N VAL A 190 1.80 -7.80 7.27
CA VAL A 190 2.66 -7.26 8.35
C VAL A 190 1.89 -6.28 9.25
N SER A 191 0.58 -6.33 9.22
CA SER A 191 -0.28 -5.43 10.00
C SER A 191 -0.19 -5.69 11.51
N ASP A 192 0.14 -6.92 11.91
CA ASP A 192 0.46 -7.30 13.28
C ASP A 192 1.64 -6.50 13.82
N LEU A 193 2.71 -6.39 13.06
CA LEU A 193 3.90 -5.62 13.42
C LEU A 193 3.63 -4.12 13.47
N LEU A 194 2.86 -3.60 12.50
CA LEU A 194 2.42 -2.20 12.51
C LEU A 194 1.54 -1.88 13.71
N TYR A 195 0.59 -2.77 14.05
CA TYR A 195 -0.27 -2.58 15.20
C TYR A 195 0.49 -2.62 16.52
N GLN A 196 1.49 -3.51 16.64
CA GLN A 196 2.37 -3.56 17.82
C GLN A 196 3.27 -2.31 17.91
N ALA A 197 3.81 -1.84 16.78
CA ALA A 197 4.72 -0.69 16.74
C ALA A 197 3.99 0.65 16.98
N ILE A 198 2.73 0.78 16.52
CA ILE A 198 1.94 2.02 16.62
C ILE A 198 0.51 1.69 17.12
N PRO A 199 0.33 1.21 18.35
CA PRO A 199 -0.95 0.70 18.85
C PRO A 199 -2.03 1.79 18.99
N GLN A 200 -1.65 3.06 18.99
CA GLN A 200 -2.59 4.19 19.05
C GLN A 200 -3.11 4.62 17.67
N ALA A 201 -2.54 4.11 16.58
CA ALA A 201 -2.99 4.45 15.23
C ALA A 201 -4.43 4.00 15.00
N LYS A 202 -5.15 4.74 14.16
CA LYS A 202 -6.48 4.36 13.71
C LYS A 202 -6.38 3.36 12.57
N LEU A 203 -7.16 2.27 12.64
CA LEU A 203 -7.13 1.22 11.64
C LEU A 203 -8.38 1.26 10.78
N LEU A 204 -8.20 1.28 9.46
CA LEU A 204 -9.28 1.18 8.47
C LEU A 204 -9.06 -0.03 7.59
N PHE A 205 -10.16 -0.70 7.24
CA PHE A 205 -10.16 -1.78 6.26
C PHE A 205 -11.32 -1.65 5.29
N MET A 206 -11.00 -1.51 4.00
CA MET A 206 -12.02 -1.53 2.95
C MET A 206 -11.88 -2.79 2.10
N TYR A 207 -13.01 -3.44 1.83
CA TYR A 207 -13.06 -4.67 1.07
C TYR A 207 -14.24 -4.68 0.09
N ARG A 208 -14.28 -5.68 -0.74
CA ARG A 208 -15.31 -5.85 -1.76
C ARG A 208 -15.69 -7.32 -1.85
N ASN A 209 -16.95 -7.62 -2.18
CA ASN A 209 -17.41 -8.96 -2.54
C ASN A 209 -16.46 -9.59 -3.55
N THR A 210 -16.07 -10.85 -3.32
CA THR A 210 -15.00 -11.49 -4.09
C THR A 210 -15.30 -11.54 -5.58
N LEU A 211 -16.54 -11.88 -5.98
CA LEU A 211 -16.91 -12.01 -7.40
C LEU A 211 -16.78 -10.65 -8.11
N THR A 212 -17.40 -9.61 -7.54
CA THR A 212 -17.35 -8.26 -8.13
C THR A 212 -15.94 -7.68 -8.06
N TRP A 213 -15.17 -8.05 -7.02
CA TRP A 213 -13.76 -7.70 -6.89
C TRP A 213 -12.93 -8.38 -7.97
N ALA A 214 -13.05 -9.70 -8.17
CA ALA A 214 -12.32 -10.46 -9.16
C ALA A 214 -12.56 -9.91 -10.58
N TYR A 215 -13.81 -9.59 -10.94
CA TYR A 215 -14.12 -8.91 -12.20
C TYR A 215 -13.39 -7.57 -12.34
N SER A 216 -13.41 -6.73 -11.31
CA SER A 216 -12.75 -5.43 -11.32
C SER A 216 -11.23 -5.55 -11.37
N PHE A 217 -10.67 -6.52 -10.67
CA PHE A 217 -9.23 -6.78 -10.62
C PHE A 217 -8.72 -7.36 -11.95
N SER A 218 -9.43 -8.37 -12.51
CA SER A 218 -9.13 -8.94 -13.83
C SER A 218 -9.14 -7.89 -14.93
N ARG A 219 -10.12 -7.01 -14.90
CA ARG A 219 -10.24 -5.94 -15.88
C ARG A 219 -9.03 -5.00 -15.86
N ALA A 220 -8.50 -4.69 -14.68
CA ALA A 220 -7.40 -3.76 -14.51
C ALA A 220 -6.01 -4.41 -14.66
N PHE A 221 -5.83 -5.59 -14.10
CA PHE A 221 -4.53 -6.23 -13.87
C PHE A 221 -4.47 -7.70 -14.29
N GLY A 222 -5.48 -8.19 -14.99
CA GLY A 222 -5.55 -9.59 -15.40
C GLY A 222 -4.39 -10.00 -16.29
N SER A 223 -4.08 -11.31 -16.29
CA SER A 223 -3.16 -11.92 -17.22
C SER A 223 -3.90 -12.89 -18.13
N PRO A 224 -3.59 -12.94 -19.42
CA PRO A 224 -4.10 -13.97 -20.31
C PRO A 224 -3.45 -15.34 -20.07
N ASP A 225 -2.30 -15.38 -19.35
CA ASP A 225 -1.54 -16.60 -19.13
C ASP A 225 -2.26 -17.55 -18.19
N ASP A 226 -2.27 -18.86 -18.52
CA ASP A 226 -2.87 -19.89 -17.70
C ASP A 226 -2.01 -20.25 -16.48
N ASN A 227 -0.68 -20.04 -16.58
CA ASN A 227 0.26 -20.21 -15.49
C ASN A 227 1.11 -18.96 -15.33
N ILE A 228 1.09 -18.36 -14.13
CA ILE A 228 1.83 -17.12 -13.82
C ILE A 228 2.95 -17.33 -12.80
N GLY A 229 3.27 -18.58 -12.42
CA GLY A 229 4.24 -18.89 -11.37
C GLY A 229 5.62 -18.28 -11.61
N GLU A 230 6.18 -18.43 -12.82
CA GLU A 230 7.48 -17.83 -13.17
C GLU A 230 7.47 -16.30 -13.11
N ARG A 231 6.35 -15.67 -13.50
CA ARG A 231 6.22 -14.22 -13.44
C ARG A 231 6.19 -13.73 -12.00
N LEU A 232 5.47 -14.44 -11.12
CA LEU A 232 5.41 -14.11 -9.69
C LEU A 232 6.78 -14.27 -9.02
N GLU A 233 7.56 -15.26 -9.45
CA GLU A 233 8.93 -15.44 -8.96
C GLU A 233 9.86 -14.30 -9.39
N LYS A 234 9.88 -13.98 -10.69
CA LYS A 234 10.72 -12.89 -11.24
C LYS A 234 10.41 -11.52 -10.66
N SER A 235 9.13 -11.23 -10.38
CA SER A 235 8.70 -9.96 -9.81
C SER A 235 8.78 -9.91 -8.27
N GLY A 236 9.07 -11.04 -7.60
CA GLY A 236 9.03 -11.16 -6.14
C GLY A 236 7.61 -11.23 -5.54
N PHE A 237 6.57 -11.11 -6.33
CA PHE A 237 5.18 -11.12 -5.81
C PHE A 237 4.78 -12.43 -5.12
N ARG A 238 5.46 -13.55 -5.42
CA ARG A 238 5.23 -14.81 -4.69
C ARG A 238 5.45 -14.69 -3.17
N TYR A 239 6.36 -13.81 -2.76
CA TYR A 239 6.73 -13.62 -1.36
C TYR A 239 5.79 -12.67 -0.63
N MET A 240 4.94 -11.95 -1.36
CA MET A 240 3.98 -11.00 -0.79
C MET A 240 2.77 -11.67 -0.15
N ILE A 241 2.52 -12.94 -0.48
CA ILE A 241 1.36 -13.70 0.01
C ILE A 241 1.88 -15.08 0.43
N PRO A 242 2.01 -15.36 1.73
CA PRO A 242 2.56 -16.64 2.21
C PRO A 242 1.88 -17.87 1.63
N SER A 243 0.55 -17.87 1.50
CA SER A 243 -0.22 -18.99 0.94
C SER A 243 0.09 -19.24 -0.55
N VAL A 244 0.40 -18.19 -1.34
CA VAL A 244 0.85 -18.34 -2.74
C VAL A 244 2.23 -18.99 -2.77
N ASN A 245 3.15 -18.56 -1.91
CA ASN A 245 4.49 -19.14 -1.87
C ASN A 245 4.45 -20.65 -1.52
N GLU A 246 3.61 -21.04 -0.56
CA GLU A 246 3.41 -22.46 -0.21
C GLU A 246 2.74 -23.24 -1.35
N HIS A 247 1.75 -22.67 -2.01
CA HIS A 247 1.11 -23.28 -3.18
C HIS A 247 2.15 -23.56 -4.29
N LEU A 248 2.96 -22.57 -4.64
CA LEU A 248 3.99 -22.72 -5.69
C LEU A 248 5.04 -23.77 -5.36
N LYS A 249 5.45 -23.91 -4.08
CA LYS A 249 6.37 -24.97 -3.65
C LYS A 249 5.81 -26.38 -3.84
N THR A 250 4.51 -26.55 -3.65
CA THR A 250 3.84 -27.86 -3.69
C THR A 250 3.30 -28.23 -5.07
N HIS A 251 3.15 -27.26 -5.98
CA HIS A 251 2.55 -27.41 -7.31
C HIS A 251 3.53 -27.12 -8.46
N ASN A 252 4.81 -27.51 -8.31
CA ASN A 252 5.85 -27.35 -9.32
C ASN A 252 5.94 -25.93 -9.93
N ASN A 253 5.88 -24.91 -9.08
CA ASN A 253 5.89 -23.50 -9.46
C ASN A 253 4.74 -23.10 -10.43
N SER A 254 3.61 -23.79 -10.34
CA SER A 254 2.42 -23.55 -11.17
C SER A 254 1.29 -22.99 -10.33
N ILE A 255 0.69 -21.90 -10.80
CA ILE A 255 -0.52 -21.30 -10.22
C ILE A 255 -1.27 -20.57 -11.33
N SER A 256 -2.59 -20.76 -11.39
CA SER A 256 -3.42 -19.98 -12.30
C SER A 256 -3.54 -18.53 -11.81
N TRP A 257 -3.89 -17.63 -12.75
CA TRP A 257 -4.16 -16.25 -12.36
C TRP A 257 -5.33 -16.15 -11.36
N VAL A 258 -6.36 -16.99 -11.53
CA VAL A 258 -7.54 -17.02 -10.64
C VAL A 258 -7.17 -17.51 -9.24
N GLU A 259 -6.39 -18.59 -9.14
CA GLU A 259 -5.88 -19.06 -7.85
C GLU A 259 -5.07 -17.97 -7.14
N TYR A 260 -4.12 -17.35 -7.85
CA TYR A 260 -3.29 -16.29 -7.29
C TYR A 260 -4.13 -15.14 -6.69
N VAL A 261 -5.08 -14.60 -7.46
CA VAL A 261 -5.88 -13.46 -6.94
C VAL A 261 -6.84 -13.91 -5.84
N THR A 262 -7.31 -15.17 -5.88
CA THR A 262 -8.13 -15.73 -4.81
C THR A 262 -7.33 -15.85 -3.51
N HIS A 263 -6.11 -16.38 -3.58
CA HIS A 263 -5.18 -16.39 -2.44
C HIS A 263 -4.97 -14.99 -1.86
N MET A 264 -4.77 -13.99 -2.71
CA MET A 264 -4.59 -12.61 -2.29
C MET A 264 -5.83 -12.08 -1.52
N TRP A 265 -7.04 -12.31 -2.05
CA TRP A 265 -8.25 -11.86 -1.39
C TRP A 265 -8.49 -12.58 -0.06
N VAL A 266 -8.38 -13.91 -0.04
CA VAL A 266 -8.60 -14.72 1.17
C VAL A 266 -7.60 -14.35 2.26
N SER A 267 -6.29 -14.26 1.94
CA SER A 267 -5.27 -13.86 2.91
C SER A 267 -5.57 -12.48 3.50
N THR A 268 -5.95 -11.51 2.67
CA THR A 268 -6.32 -10.17 3.14
C THR A 268 -7.52 -10.21 4.10
N MET A 269 -8.53 -11.04 3.83
CA MET A 269 -9.69 -11.20 4.71
C MET A 269 -9.30 -11.90 6.04
N GLN A 270 -8.45 -12.91 5.98
CA GLN A 270 -7.94 -13.63 7.16
C GLN A 270 -7.14 -12.70 8.07
N ASP A 271 -6.20 -11.92 7.52
CA ASP A 271 -5.37 -10.98 8.28
C ASP A 271 -6.24 -9.89 8.95
N SER A 272 -7.28 -9.40 8.26
CA SER A 272 -8.20 -8.41 8.84
C SER A 272 -9.03 -8.98 9.99
N ARG A 273 -9.46 -10.26 9.89
CA ARG A 273 -10.15 -10.96 11.00
C ARG A 273 -9.20 -11.19 12.18
N TRP A 274 -7.96 -11.57 11.88
CA TRP A 274 -6.93 -11.75 12.90
C TRP A 274 -6.70 -10.46 13.70
N LEU A 275 -6.53 -9.30 13.04
CA LEU A 275 -6.40 -8.02 13.74
C LEU A 275 -7.56 -7.73 14.70
N ARG A 276 -8.79 -8.01 14.28
CA ARG A 276 -9.97 -7.86 15.15
C ARG A 276 -9.95 -8.80 16.35
N GLN A 277 -9.53 -10.05 16.15
CA GLN A 277 -9.38 -11.04 17.23
C GLN A 277 -8.31 -10.62 18.24
N GLN A 278 -7.28 -9.86 17.82
CA GLN A 278 -6.31 -9.25 18.72
C GLN A 278 -6.83 -8.02 19.46
N GLY A 279 -8.10 -7.67 19.30
CA GLY A 279 -8.72 -6.51 19.95
C GLY A 279 -8.46 -5.18 19.25
N ALA A 280 -7.92 -5.18 18.04
CA ALA A 280 -7.70 -3.96 17.27
C ALA A 280 -9.04 -3.29 16.89
N ALA A 281 -9.16 -1.99 17.16
CA ALA A 281 -10.31 -1.20 16.76
C ALA A 281 -10.28 -0.92 15.25
N LEU A 282 -10.55 -1.95 14.44
CA LEU A 282 -10.54 -1.90 12.98
C LEU A 282 -11.93 -1.51 12.47
N ALA A 283 -12.08 -0.28 11.95
CA ALA A 283 -13.30 0.13 11.24
C ALA A 283 -13.26 -0.43 9.81
N SER A 284 -14.35 -1.10 9.42
CA SER A 284 -14.43 -1.71 8.08
C SER A 284 -15.60 -1.17 7.29
N ALA A 285 -15.41 -1.14 5.95
CA ALA A 285 -16.48 -0.83 5.01
C ALA A 285 -16.41 -1.72 3.77
N ARG A 286 -17.56 -2.27 3.38
CA ARG A 286 -17.72 -3.01 2.14
C ARG A 286 -18.02 -2.04 0.99
N PHE A 287 -17.43 -2.26 -0.17
CA PHE A 287 -17.59 -1.41 -1.35
C PHE A 287 -19.05 -1.30 -1.79
N GLU A 288 -19.79 -2.39 -1.73
CA GLU A 288 -21.20 -2.44 -2.12
C GLU A 288 -22.06 -1.52 -1.23
N ASP A 289 -21.76 -1.48 0.08
CA ASP A 289 -22.46 -0.61 1.02
C ASP A 289 -22.05 0.86 0.82
N LEU A 290 -20.76 1.12 0.57
CA LEU A 290 -20.29 2.45 0.21
C LEU A 290 -20.97 2.96 -1.07
N LYS A 291 -21.20 2.09 -2.05
CA LYS A 291 -21.86 2.45 -3.30
C LYS A 291 -23.37 2.69 -3.11
N ALA A 292 -24.03 1.89 -2.27
CA ALA A 292 -25.46 1.99 -2.01
C ALA A 292 -25.82 3.20 -1.15
N THR A 293 -25.01 3.44 -0.09
CA THR A 293 -25.26 4.50 0.90
C THR A 293 -23.96 5.22 1.27
N PRO A 294 -23.38 6.06 0.36
CA PRO A 294 -22.04 6.60 0.55
C PRO A 294 -21.92 7.49 1.81
N GLN A 295 -22.89 8.36 2.06
CA GLN A 295 -22.77 9.35 3.15
C GLN A 295 -22.67 8.72 4.53
N PRO A 296 -23.56 7.80 4.98
CA PRO A 296 -23.45 7.14 6.29
C PRO A 296 -22.13 6.37 6.46
N ILE A 297 -21.68 5.66 5.42
CA ILE A 297 -20.43 4.90 5.47
C ILE A 297 -19.24 5.83 5.62
N ILE A 298 -19.15 6.89 4.79
CA ILE A 298 -18.09 7.90 4.86
C ILE A 298 -18.08 8.56 6.24
N GLN A 299 -19.25 8.95 6.76
CA GLN A 299 -19.38 9.56 8.09
C GLN A 299 -18.84 8.64 9.19
N SER A 300 -19.20 7.36 9.16
CA SER A 300 -18.72 6.38 10.14
C SER A 300 -17.19 6.23 10.11
N LEU A 301 -16.61 6.09 8.91
CA LEU A 301 -15.16 5.93 8.76
C LEU A 301 -14.40 7.20 9.19
N LEU A 302 -14.89 8.39 8.80
CA LEU A 302 -14.27 9.66 9.21
C LEU A 302 -14.37 9.88 10.72
N ALA A 303 -15.51 9.57 11.33
CA ALA A 303 -15.69 9.66 12.78
C ALA A 303 -14.71 8.75 13.54
N HIS A 304 -14.50 7.50 13.05
CA HIS A 304 -13.50 6.60 13.61
C HIS A 304 -12.09 7.19 13.55
N CYS A 305 -11.75 7.90 12.48
CA CYS A 305 -10.48 8.57 12.31
C CYS A 305 -10.35 9.89 13.08
N GLY A 306 -11.43 10.36 13.72
CA GLY A 306 -11.46 11.69 14.36
C GLY A 306 -11.48 12.85 13.37
N LEU A 307 -11.96 12.61 12.15
CA LEU A 307 -12.05 13.61 11.09
C LEU A 307 -13.50 14.11 10.93
N PRO A 308 -13.72 15.41 10.68
CA PRO A 308 -15.04 15.95 10.39
C PRO A 308 -15.52 15.53 8.99
N MET A 309 -16.83 15.54 8.80
CA MET A 309 -17.41 15.44 7.45
C MET A 309 -16.99 16.65 6.61
N PRO A 310 -16.63 16.44 5.34
CA PRO A 310 -16.37 17.53 4.41
C PRO A 310 -17.67 18.26 4.04
N GLU A 311 -17.52 19.43 3.44
CA GLU A 311 -18.65 20.20 2.88
C GLU A 311 -19.42 19.35 1.86
N PRO A 312 -20.78 19.35 1.90
CA PRO A 312 -21.60 18.47 1.06
C PRO A 312 -21.33 18.62 -0.44
N GLU A 313 -21.09 19.84 -0.92
CA GLU A 313 -20.80 20.12 -2.33
C GLU A 313 -19.47 19.48 -2.77
N LYS A 314 -18.40 19.64 -1.98
CA LYS A 314 -17.08 19.05 -2.25
C LYS A 314 -17.14 17.52 -2.23
N LEU A 315 -17.90 16.96 -1.30
CA LEU A 315 -18.12 15.52 -1.23
C LEU A 315 -18.86 15.01 -2.46
N ALA A 316 -19.93 15.69 -2.88
CA ALA A 316 -20.69 15.32 -4.08
C ALA A 316 -19.82 15.36 -5.33
N ASP A 317 -18.95 16.37 -5.48
CA ASP A 317 -18.02 16.49 -6.60
C ASP A 317 -17.00 15.32 -6.66
N ILE A 318 -16.50 14.88 -5.52
CA ILE A 318 -15.59 13.71 -5.45
C ILE A 318 -16.34 12.43 -5.79
N LEU A 319 -17.54 12.24 -5.29
CA LEU A 319 -18.36 11.04 -5.54
C LEU A 319 -18.82 10.91 -6.99
N ALA A 320 -18.98 12.03 -7.71
CA ALA A 320 -19.38 12.06 -9.11
C ALA A 320 -18.24 11.71 -10.10
N LYS A 321 -16.97 11.75 -9.66
CA LYS A 321 -15.79 11.54 -10.52
C LYS A 321 -15.24 10.11 -10.39
N ASP A 322 -14.71 9.57 -11.49
CA ASP A 322 -13.90 8.36 -11.39
C ASP A 322 -12.60 8.67 -10.62
N SER A 323 -12.46 8.05 -9.46
CA SER A 323 -11.29 8.26 -8.58
C SER A 323 -9.98 7.76 -9.17
N GLN A 324 -10.04 6.93 -10.23
CA GLN A 324 -8.89 6.35 -10.92
C GLN A 324 -8.81 6.72 -12.40
N ALA A 325 -9.51 7.77 -12.83
CA ALA A 325 -9.42 8.27 -14.20
C ALA A 325 -7.96 8.43 -14.64
N GLY A 326 -7.64 8.03 -15.88
CA GLY A 326 -6.28 8.07 -16.43
C GLY A 326 -5.32 6.98 -15.95
N THR A 327 -5.76 6.02 -15.14
CA THR A 327 -4.95 4.88 -14.68
C THR A 327 -5.42 3.55 -15.25
N ALA A 328 -4.64 2.48 -15.06
CA ALA A 328 -5.07 1.11 -15.41
C ALA A 328 -6.37 0.68 -14.69
N GLY A 329 -6.70 1.34 -13.57
CA GLY A 329 -7.90 1.09 -12.79
C GLY A 329 -9.14 1.89 -13.22
N ALA A 330 -9.05 2.75 -14.23
CA ALA A 330 -10.14 3.60 -14.68
C ALA A 330 -11.38 2.80 -15.13
N GLN A 331 -12.56 3.38 -14.90
CA GLN A 331 -13.83 2.74 -15.24
C GLN A 331 -14.10 2.74 -16.75
N ASP A 332 -13.59 3.74 -17.46
CA ASP A 332 -13.76 3.95 -18.90
C ASP A 332 -12.82 3.11 -19.80
N ARG A 333 -11.98 2.24 -19.18
CA ARG A 333 -11.11 1.35 -19.94
C ARG A 333 -11.93 0.44 -20.87
N GLN A 334 -11.73 0.56 -22.20
CA GLN A 334 -12.54 -0.10 -23.22
C GLN A 334 -12.36 -1.61 -23.22
N GLU A 335 -11.11 -2.09 -23.05
CA GLU A 335 -10.84 -3.52 -23.05
C GLU A 335 -10.30 -4.01 -21.70
N PRO A 336 -10.86 -5.11 -21.14
CA PRO A 336 -10.34 -5.72 -19.94
C PRO A 336 -9.01 -6.43 -20.23
N ALA A 337 -8.08 -6.39 -19.26
CA ALA A 337 -6.83 -7.15 -19.35
C ALA A 337 -7.08 -8.68 -19.36
N ARG A 338 -8.11 -9.14 -18.64
CA ARG A 338 -8.63 -10.51 -18.70
C ARG A 338 -10.16 -10.50 -18.53
N ARG A 339 -10.85 -11.36 -19.24
CA ARG A 339 -12.29 -11.65 -19.04
C ARG A 339 -12.42 -12.95 -18.25
N LEU A 340 -13.15 -12.91 -17.13
CA LEU A 340 -13.44 -14.10 -16.35
C LEU A 340 -14.53 -14.94 -17.03
N THR A 341 -14.31 -16.25 -17.05
CA THR A 341 -15.25 -17.27 -17.53
C THR A 341 -16.03 -17.88 -16.35
N ASN A 342 -17.06 -18.67 -16.65
CA ASN A 342 -17.75 -19.45 -15.62
C ASN A 342 -16.82 -20.46 -14.92
N THR A 343 -15.86 -21.02 -15.65
CA THR A 343 -14.85 -21.92 -15.07
C THR A 343 -13.98 -21.18 -14.05
N ASP A 344 -13.53 -19.95 -14.37
CA ASP A 344 -12.77 -19.10 -13.43
C ASP A 344 -13.57 -18.84 -12.14
N LEU A 345 -14.89 -18.61 -12.23
CA LEU A 345 -15.72 -18.37 -11.05
C LEU A 345 -15.88 -19.61 -10.17
N ILE A 346 -16.06 -20.79 -10.79
CA ILE A 346 -16.12 -22.07 -10.06
C ILE A 346 -14.78 -22.33 -9.34
N GLU A 347 -13.66 -22.09 -10.03
CA GLU A 347 -12.33 -22.23 -9.45
C GLU A 347 -12.12 -21.27 -8.25
N LEU A 348 -12.50 -20.01 -8.40
CA LEU A 348 -12.44 -19.01 -7.33
C LEU A 348 -13.20 -19.48 -6.07
N GLU A 349 -14.46 -19.95 -6.24
CA GLU A 349 -15.23 -20.44 -5.11
C GLU A 349 -14.65 -21.71 -4.49
N ARG A 350 -14.05 -22.60 -5.29
CA ARG A 350 -13.34 -23.79 -4.81
C ARG A 350 -12.17 -23.38 -3.92
N VAL A 351 -11.29 -22.50 -4.41
CA VAL A 351 -10.09 -22.04 -3.68
C VAL A 351 -10.47 -21.32 -2.39
N ILE A 352 -11.51 -20.47 -2.38
CA ILE A 352 -12.01 -19.86 -1.14
C ILE A 352 -12.34 -20.92 -0.10
N ARG A 353 -13.13 -21.93 -0.47
CA ARG A 353 -13.56 -22.99 0.47
C ARG A 353 -12.40 -23.85 0.97
N GLU A 354 -11.41 -24.10 0.12
CA GLU A 354 -10.22 -24.88 0.49
C GLU A 354 -9.30 -24.11 1.44
N MET A 355 -9.17 -22.80 1.25
CA MET A 355 -8.32 -21.95 2.10
C MET A 355 -9.02 -21.58 3.41
N ASP A 356 -10.33 -21.34 3.38
CA ASP A 356 -11.09 -20.88 4.55
C ASP A 356 -12.60 -21.17 4.39
N ALA A 357 -13.05 -22.24 5.03
CA ALA A 357 -14.46 -22.67 4.95
C ALA A 357 -15.46 -21.68 5.57
N GLU A 358 -15.01 -20.72 6.38
CA GLU A 358 -15.84 -19.69 6.99
C GLU A 358 -16.02 -18.46 6.08
N LEU A 359 -15.20 -18.35 5.03
CA LEU A 359 -15.35 -17.31 4.01
C LEU A 359 -16.29 -17.72 2.90
N SER A 360 -17.04 -16.78 2.41
CA SER A 360 -17.84 -16.87 1.19
C SER A 360 -17.63 -15.61 0.34
N PRO A 361 -18.00 -15.63 -0.94
CA PRO A 361 -17.92 -14.43 -1.78
C PRO A 361 -18.62 -13.22 -1.20
N ASP A 362 -19.67 -13.41 -0.41
CA ASP A 362 -20.49 -12.37 0.20
C ASP A 362 -20.19 -12.11 1.68
N THR A 363 -19.08 -12.61 2.21
CA THR A 363 -18.69 -12.41 3.62
C THR A 363 -18.77 -10.94 4.03
N ILE A 364 -19.42 -10.68 5.15
CA ILE A 364 -19.52 -9.37 5.80
C ILE A 364 -18.63 -9.39 7.05
N LEU A 365 -17.72 -8.40 7.18
CA LEU A 365 -16.80 -8.21 8.31
C LEU A 365 -17.28 -7.11 9.24
#